data_d344955a75bb02858baac9c20bc7b805
#
_entry.id   d344955a75bb02858baac9c20bc7b805
#
_cell.length_a   1.000
_cell.length_b   1.000
_cell.length_c   1.000
_cell.angle_alpha   90.00
_cell.angle_beta   90.00
_cell.angle_gamma   90.00
#
_symmetry.space_group_name_H-M   'P 1'
#
loop_
_entity.id
_entity.type
_entity.pdbx_description
1 polymer ?
#
loop_
_entity_poly.entity_id
_entity_poly.type
_entity_poly.pdbx_seq_one_letter_code
_entity_poly.pdbx_strand_id
1 'polypeptide(L)'
;MSSVIFWVAWIVIPLIMEVIPTVGNFIILLKRRIMKKKYKPLSHYPEVSLIVPVYNSAETLYACVQSIYQSNYPKDKIFVLLVNNMSKDNSFEIYSKCQKDFPNLSINWMNSKQGKSKALNLALFNCQGKYIIHIDSDGMLEPDAIRNIVTMFENEPEVHSLTGTVLTNPELIDQTNRCALRLLQKMEFGEYCQAFLSGR
;
A
#
# COMPACT_ATOMS: atom_id res chain seq x y z
N MET A 1 -20.39 10.29 -49.92
CA MET A 1 -18.96 10.35 -49.51
C MET A 1 -18.74 10.79 -48.07
N SER A 2 -19.51 11.75 -47.54
CA SER A 2 -19.38 12.23 -46.17
C SER A 2 -19.69 11.20 -45.09
N SER A 3 -20.70 10.34 -45.28
CA SER A 3 -21.05 9.28 -44.30
C SER A 3 -19.98 8.22 -44.12
N VAL A 4 -19.31 7.83 -45.15
CA VAL A 4 -18.24 6.81 -45.09
C VAL A 4 -17.03 7.39 -44.34
N ILE A 5 -16.66 8.62 -44.65
CA ILE A 5 -15.55 9.30 -43.96
C ILE A 5 -15.87 9.46 -42.43
N PHE A 6 -17.11 9.79 -42.11
CA PHE A 6 -17.58 9.90 -40.72
C PHE A 6 -17.43 8.56 -39.98
N TRP A 7 -17.93 7.47 -40.53
CA TRP A 7 -17.83 6.15 -39.90
C TRP A 7 -16.40 5.63 -39.80
N VAL A 8 -15.57 5.87 -40.82
CA VAL A 8 -14.14 5.53 -40.78
C VAL A 8 -13.44 6.32 -39.68
N ALA A 9 -13.69 7.61 -39.56
CA ALA A 9 -13.13 8.42 -38.47
C ALA A 9 -13.56 7.93 -37.08
N TRP A 10 -14.83 7.55 -36.92
CA TRP A 10 -15.37 6.99 -35.68
C TRP A 10 -14.67 5.69 -35.22
N ILE A 11 -14.17 4.88 -36.15
CA ILE A 11 -13.43 3.66 -35.88
C ILE A 11 -11.93 3.95 -35.70
N VAL A 12 -11.37 4.79 -36.55
CA VAL A 12 -9.91 5.04 -36.58
C VAL A 12 -9.44 5.87 -35.39
N ILE A 13 -10.25 6.87 -34.96
CA ILE A 13 -9.86 7.72 -33.84
C ILE A 13 -9.75 6.94 -32.52
N PRO A 14 -10.75 6.15 -32.08
CA PRO A 14 -10.60 5.31 -30.89
C PRO A 14 -9.46 4.27 -31.04
N LEU A 15 -9.31 3.69 -32.22
CA LEU A 15 -8.23 2.72 -32.46
C LEU A 15 -6.85 3.35 -32.22
N ILE A 16 -6.62 4.56 -32.72
CA ILE A 16 -5.35 5.26 -32.51
C ILE A 16 -5.20 5.70 -31.06
N MET A 17 -6.25 6.23 -30.44
CA MET A 17 -6.19 6.80 -29.10
C MET A 17 -6.12 5.74 -27.99
N GLU A 18 -6.64 4.55 -28.21
CA GLU A 18 -6.69 3.48 -27.21
C GLU A 18 -5.71 2.34 -27.48
N VAL A 19 -5.66 1.84 -28.70
CA VAL A 19 -4.84 0.65 -29.03
C VAL A 19 -3.35 0.97 -29.01
N ILE A 20 -2.94 2.10 -29.58
CA ILE A 20 -1.51 2.46 -29.62
C ILE A 20 -0.93 2.67 -28.23
N PRO A 21 -1.56 3.48 -27.33
CA PRO A 21 -1.08 3.63 -25.96
C PRO A 21 -1.12 2.31 -25.17
N THR A 22 -2.12 1.47 -25.36
CA THR A 22 -2.26 0.18 -24.69
C THR A 22 -1.13 -0.77 -25.10
N VAL A 23 -0.84 -0.88 -26.38
CA VAL A 23 0.29 -1.70 -26.88
C VAL A 23 1.62 -1.15 -26.37
N GLY A 24 1.80 0.18 -26.40
CA GLY A 24 2.99 0.83 -25.85
C GLY A 24 3.19 0.54 -24.36
N ASN A 25 2.14 0.69 -23.56
CA ASN A 25 2.15 0.36 -22.15
C ASN A 25 2.45 -1.14 -21.90
N PHE A 26 1.85 -2.03 -22.69
CA PHE A 26 2.11 -3.46 -22.60
C PHE A 26 3.59 -3.79 -22.86
N ILE A 27 4.19 -3.20 -23.88
CA ILE A 27 5.62 -3.39 -24.18
C ILE A 27 6.49 -2.89 -23.04
N ILE A 28 6.17 -1.71 -22.47
CA ILE A 28 6.89 -1.14 -21.32
C ILE A 28 6.79 -2.06 -20.10
N LEU A 29 5.60 -2.58 -19.80
CA LEU A 29 5.37 -3.51 -18.69
C LEU A 29 6.13 -4.83 -18.89
N LEU A 30 6.10 -5.36 -20.11
CA LEU A 30 6.86 -6.56 -20.46
C LEU A 30 8.36 -6.34 -20.29
N LYS A 31 8.88 -5.20 -20.78
CA LYS A 31 10.27 -4.82 -20.59
C LYS A 31 10.64 -4.69 -19.12
N ARG A 32 9.80 -4.01 -18.30
CA ARG A 32 10.01 -3.88 -16.84
C ARG A 32 10.01 -5.25 -16.16
N ARG A 33 9.12 -6.17 -16.57
CA ARG A 33 9.07 -7.54 -16.03
C ARG A 33 10.31 -8.34 -16.33
N ILE A 34 10.85 -8.22 -17.56
CA ILE A 34 12.06 -8.93 -17.99
C ILE A 34 13.32 -8.30 -17.37
N MET A 35 13.37 -6.95 -17.29
CA MET A 35 14.51 -6.19 -16.79
C MET A 35 14.38 -5.86 -15.29
N LYS A 36 13.85 -6.77 -14.47
CA LYS A 36 13.81 -6.56 -13.02
C LYS A 36 15.20 -6.22 -12.51
N LYS A 37 15.37 -5.03 -11.93
CA LYS A 37 16.59 -4.66 -11.22
C LYS A 37 16.81 -5.67 -10.08
N LYS A 38 17.99 -6.28 -10.07
CA LYS A 38 18.41 -7.11 -8.94
C LYS A 38 19.07 -6.18 -7.92
N TYR A 39 18.41 -5.98 -6.79
CA TYR A 39 18.99 -5.26 -5.67
C TYR A 39 19.94 -6.13 -4.88
N LYS A 40 20.97 -5.53 -4.31
CA LYS A 40 21.85 -6.21 -3.35
C LYS A 40 21.06 -6.46 -2.07
N PRO A 41 21.23 -7.61 -1.43
CA PRO A 41 20.60 -7.88 -0.14
C PRO A 41 21.11 -6.86 0.90
N LEU A 42 20.27 -6.57 1.90
CA LEU A 42 20.65 -5.69 2.99
C LEU A 42 21.82 -6.29 3.78
N SER A 43 22.86 -5.50 3.96
CA SER A 43 23.99 -5.85 4.84
C SER A 43 23.66 -5.60 6.33
N HIS A 44 22.75 -4.68 6.61
CA HIS A 44 22.23 -4.36 7.93
C HIS A 44 20.76 -3.96 7.81
N TYR A 45 20.05 -3.99 8.92
CA TYR A 45 18.64 -3.61 9.00
C TYR A 45 18.50 -2.28 9.71
N PRO A 46 18.28 -1.15 8.99
CA PRO A 46 18.03 0.15 9.58
C PRO A 46 16.75 0.16 10.41
N GLU A 47 16.66 1.08 11.35
CA GLU A 47 15.43 1.33 12.10
C GLU A 47 14.36 1.98 11.23
N VAL A 48 13.12 1.51 11.38
CA VAL A 48 11.96 1.95 10.59
C VAL A 48 10.86 2.38 11.54
N SER A 49 10.33 3.59 11.34
CA SER A 49 9.14 4.07 12.02
C SER A 49 7.92 3.87 11.12
N LEU A 50 6.93 3.13 11.63
CA LEU A 50 5.64 2.98 10.96
C LEU A 50 4.61 3.89 11.62
N ILE A 51 3.98 4.75 10.84
CA ILE A 51 2.93 5.66 11.27
C ILE A 51 1.58 5.11 10.83
N VAL A 52 0.69 4.90 11.80
CA VAL A 52 -0.67 4.43 11.55
C VAL A 52 -1.65 5.43 12.19
N PRO A 53 -2.26 6.33 11.41
CA PRO A 53 -3.33 7.18 11.91
C PRO A 53 -4.56 6.34 12.20
N VAL A 54 -5.12 6.47 13.40
CA VAL A 54 -6.26 5.71 13.89
C VAL A 54 -7.48 6.61 14.03
N TYR A 55 -8.57 6.29 13.33
CA TYR A 55 -9.85 6.97 13.47
C TYR A 55 -11.00 5.99 13.36
N ASN A 56 -11.62 5.65 14.49
CA ASN A 56 -12.70 4.66 14.58
C ASN A 56 -12.36 3.35 13.84
N SER A 57 -11.21 2.76 14.17
CA SER A 57 -10.64 1.62 13.45
C SER A 57 -10.59 0.34 14.30
N ALA A 58 -11.49 0.19 15.28
CA ALA A 58 -11.49 -0.95 16.19
C ALA A 58 -11.57 -2.31 15.45
N GLU A 59 -12.26 -2.35 14.31
CA GLU A 59 -12.44 -3.59 13.52
C GLU A 59 -11.18 -4.00 12.74
N THR A 60 -10.39 -3.04 12.27
CA THR A 60 -9.28 -3.28 11.32
C THR A 60 -7.90 -3.18 11.97
N LEU A 61 -7.76 -2.38 13.04
CA LEU A 61 -6.49 -2.05 13.66
C LEU A 61 -5.69 -3.28 14.10
N TYR A 62 -6.36 -4.31 14.64
CA TYR A 62 -5.69 -5.53 15.07
C TYR A 62 -5.01 -6.25 13.89
N ALA A 63 -5.74 -6.41 12.78
CA ALA A 63 -5.22 -7.05 11.57
C ALA A 63 -4.06 -6.25 10.95
N CYS A 64 -4.17 -4.91 10.96
CA CYS A 64 -3.11 -4.03 10.52
C CYS A 64 -1.82 -4.26 11.33
N VAL A 65 -1.89 -4.19 12.66
CA VAL A 65 -0.73 -4.40 13.54
C VAL A 65 -0.19 -5.83 13.45
N GLN A 66 -1.08 -6.83 13.31
CA GLN A 66 -0.69 -8.22 13.12
C GLN A 66 0.12 -8.40 11.83
N SER A 67 -0.27 -7.75 10.73
CA SER A 67 0.46 -7.81 9.48
C SER A 67 1.88 -7.20 9.58
N ILE A 68 2.02 -6.12 10.36
CA ILE A 68 3.33 -5.54 10.70
C ILE A 68 4.17 -6.56 11.50
N TYR A 69 3.55 -7.20 12.49
CA TYR A 69 4.22 -8.21 13.30
C TYR A 69 4.64 -9.43 12.48
N GLN A 70 3.87 -9.83 11.47
CA GLN A 70 4.19 -10.95 10.58
C GLN A 70 5.25 -10.61 9.52
N SER A 71 5.68 -9.36 9.43
CA SER A 71 6.69 -8.97 8.43
C SER A 71 8.03 -9.71 8.61
N ASN A 72 8.72 -9.96 7.51
CA ASN A 72 10.06 -10.56 7.47
C ASN A 72 11.17 -9.52 7.76
N TYR A 73 10.91 -8.60 8.70
CA TYR A 73 11.86 -7.58 9.15
C TYR A 73 12.10 -7.73 10.66
N PRO A 74 13.32 -7.49 11.19
CA PRO A 74 13.60 -7.61 12.62
C PRO A 74 12.68 -6.74 13.47
N LYS A 75 12.00 -7.31 14.46
CA LYS A 75 10.96 -6.61 15.24
C LYS A 75 11.53 -5.53 16.14
N ASP A 76 12.75 -5.72 16.63
CA ASP A 76 13.52 -4.74 17.41
C ASP A 76 13.92 -3.50 16.60
N LYS A 77 13.78 -3.55 15.26
CA LYS A 77 14.05 -2.45 14.33
C LYS A 77 12.79 -1.75 13.81
N ILE A 78 11.61 -2.17 14.29
CA ILE A 78 10.32 -1.60 13.89
C ILE A 78 9.72 -0.83 15.07
N PHE A 79 9.43 0.45 14.85
CA PHE A 79 8.75 1.33 15.81
C PHE A 79 7.39 1.73 15.24
N VAL A 80 6.32 1.22 15.83
CA VAL A 80 4.95 1.51 15.40
C VAL A 80 4.37 2.66 16.22
N LEU A 81 3.93 3.71 15.54
CA LEU A 81 3.29 4.88 16.13
C LEU A 81 1.81 4.88 15.71
N LEU A 82 0.94 4.46 16.62
CA LEU A 82 -0.50 4.53 16.46
C LEU A 82 -0.97 5.91 16.92
N VAL A 83 -1.46 6.73 16.02
CA VAL A 83 -1.86 8.10 16.34
C VAL A 83 -3.36 8.25 16.27
N ASN A 84 -3.97 8.28 17.43
CA ASN A 84 -5.41 8.48 17.60
C ASN A 84 -5.83 9.87 17.13
N ASN A 85 -6.72 9.91 16.16
CA ASN A 85 -7.32 11.11 15.60
C ASN A 85 -8.72 11.35 16.19
N MET A 86 -8.83 11.32 17.52
CA MET A 86 -10.08 11.47 18.28
C MET A 86 -11.13 10.37 17.99
N SER A 87 -10.71 9.11 17.97
CA SER A 87 -11.63 7.96 17.89
C SER A 87 -12.59 7.95 19.07
N LYS A 88 -13.83 7.49 18.81
CA LYS A 88 -14.89 7.32 19.79
C LYS A 88 -15.26 5.86 20.02
N ASP A 89 -14.61 4.95 19.33
CA ASP A 89 -14.77 3.51 19.40
C ASP A 89 -13.74 2.86 20.35
N ASN A 90 -13.70 1.52 20.36
CA ASN A 90 -12.81 0.75 21.21
C ASN A 90 -11.39 0.58 20.64
N SER A 91 -10.93 1.48 19.76
CA SER A 91 -9.58 1.39 19.16
C SER A 91 -8.46 1.36 20.20
N PHE A 92 -8.61 2.03 21.34
CA PHE A 92 -7.63 2.00 22.42
C PHE A 92 -7.54 0.64 23.11
N GLU A 93 -8.66 -0.06 23.26
CA GLU A 93 -8.68 -1.42 23.83
C GLU A 93 -7.97 -2.41 22.87
N ILE A 94 -8.17 -2.24 21.55
CA ILE A 94 -7.46 -3.01 20.54
C ILE A 94 -5.95 -2.76 20.61
N TYR A 95 -5.52 -1.50 20.76
CA TYR A 95 -4.11 -1.19 20.99
C TYR A 95 -3.56 -1.93 22.20
N SER A 96 -4.26 -1.89 23.33
CA SER A 96 -3.85 -2.56 24.58
C SER A 96 -3.74 -4.08 24.38
N LYS A 97 -4.62 -4.66 23.57
CA LYS A 97 -4.55 -6.06 23.17
C LYS A 97 -3.31 -6.33 22.31
N CYS A 98 -3.05 -5.50 21.31
CA CYS A 98 -1.86 -5.64 20.46
C CYS A 98 -0.55 -5.60 21.27
N GLN A 99 -0.45 -4.74 22.28
CA GLN A 99 0.74 -4.69 23.16
C GLN A 99 0.97 -6.01 23.91
N LYS A 100 -0.10 -6.69 24.33
CA LYS A 100 -0.02 -7.98 25.03
C LYS A 100 0.33 -9.12 24.07
N ASP A 101 -0.29 -9.13 22.90
CA ASP A 101 -0.17 -10.21 21.94
C ASP A 101 1.16 -10.14 21.15
N PHE A 102 1.74 -8.94 21.02
CA PHE A 102 2.98 -8.69 20.26
C PHE A 102 4.09 -8.04 21.12
N PRO A 103 4.57 -8.72 22.17
CA PRO A 103 5.48 -8.13 23.16
C PRO A 103 6.85 -7.71 22.60
N ASN A 104 7.27 -8.29 21.46
CA ASN A 104 8.55 -7.98 20.81
C ASN A 104 8.45 -6.83 19.80
N LEU A 105 7.27 -6.23 19.63
CA LEU A 105 7.06 -5.10 18.72
C LEU A 105 6.88 -3.82 19.55
N SER A 106 7.69 -2.81 19.28
CA SER A 106 7.52 -1.50 19.91
C SER A 106 6.31 -0.78 19.36
N ILE A 107 5.21 -0.73 20.11
CA ILE A 107 3.96 -0.08 19.73
C ILE A 107 3.66 1.04 20.69
N ASN A 108 3.59 2.27 20.20
CA ASN A 108 3.30 3.47 20.97
C ASN A 108 1.97 4.09 20.55
N TRP A 109 1.16 4.50 21.52
CA TRP A 109 -0.09 5.20 21.30
C TRP A 109 0.07 6.69 21.58
N MET A 110 -0.42 7.51 20.65
CA MET A 110 -0.39 8.98 20.77
C MET A 110 -1.77 9.55 20.47
N ASN A 111 -2.13 10.64 21.13
CA ASN A 111 -3.39 11.35 20.87
C ASN A 111 -3.12 12.66 20.14
N SER A 112 -3.76 12.86 19.00
CA SER A 112 -3.72 14.12 18.25
C SER A 112 -5.04 14.88 18.32
N LYS A 113 -5.00 16.15 17.96
CA LYS A 113 -6.22 16.90 17.64
C LYS A 113 -6.82 16.36 16.34
N GLN A 114 -8.14 16.48 16.16
CA GLN A 114 -8.84 16.01 14.98
C GLN A 114 -8.21 16.53 13.67
N GLY A 115 -7.99 15.63 12.72
CA GLY A 115 -7.42 15.87 11.40
C GLY A 115 -6.26 14.92 11.09
N LYS A 116 -6.37 14.14 10.00
CA LYS A 116 -5.34 13.15 9.56
C LYS A 116 -3.95 13.81 9.45
N SER A 117 -3.87 15.01 8.88
CA SER A 117 -2.61 15.74 8.74
C SER A 117 -1.97 16.09 10.09
N LYS A 118 -2.79 16.44 11.11
CA LYS A 118 -2.27 16.73 12.46
C LYS A 118 -1.74 15.46 13.13
N ALA A 119 -2.44 14.34 12.95
CA ALA A 119 -1.99 13.04 13.42
C ALA A 119 -0.65 12.65 12.78
N LEU A 120 -0.53 12.77 11.46
CA LEU A 120 0.71 12.48 10.75
C LEU A 120 1.86 13.40 11.18
N ASN A 121 1.63 14.70 11.31
CA ASN A 121 2.66 15.64 11.76
C ASN A 121 3.13 15.31 13.19
N LEU A 122 2.22 14.98 14.11
CA LEU A 122 2.57 14.58 15.46
C LEU A 122 3.47 13.33 15.44
N ALA A 123 3.12 12.34 14.62
CA ALA A 123 3.92 11.13 14.47
C ALA A 123 5.31 11.43 13.90
N LEU A 124 5.38 12.25 12.85
CA LEU A 124 6.65 12.61 12.21
C LEU A 124 7.66 13.21 13.19
N PHE A 125 7.22 14.07 14.11
CA PHE A 125 8.08 14.64 15.17
C PHE A 125 8.58 13.60 16.18
N ASN A 126 7.93 12.45 16.28
CA ASN A 126 8.27 11.38 17.22
C ASN A 126 8.90 10.15 16.55
N CYS A 127 9.13 10.19 15.24
CA CYS A 127 9.82 9.13 14.52
C CYS A 127 11.31 9.09 14.90
N GLN A 128 11.82 7.88 15.13
CA GLN A 128 13.21 7.63 15.47
C GLN A 128 13.96 6.86 14.38
N GLY A 129 13.23 6.17 13.50
CA GLY A 129 13.82 5.37 12.44
C GLY A 129 14.45 6.18 11.31
N LYS A 130 15.42 5.59 10.62
CA LYS A 130 16.00 6.13 9.39
C LYS A 130 14.96 6.28 8.29
N TYR A 131 14.01 5.37 8.21
CA TYR A 131 12.92 5.36 7.24
C TYR A 131 11.57 5.47 7.94
N ILE A 132 10.67 6.20 7.29
CA ILE A 132 9.31 6.41 7.77
C ILE A 132 8.35 5.77 6.76
N ILE A 133 7.48 4.90 7.24
CA ILE A 133 6.44 4.26 6.43
C ILE A 133 5.09 4.66 7.00
N HIS A 134 4.22 5.17 6.14
CA HIS A 134 2.83 5.47 6.50
C HIS A 134 1.91 4.37 5.98
N ILE A 135 1.04 3.88 6.85
CA ILE A 135 0.03 2.86 6.55
C ILE A 135 -1.29 3.32 7.13
N ASP A 136 -2.38 3.20 6.39
CA ASP A 136 -3.73 3.43 6.93
C ASP A 136 -4.14 2.27 7.86
N SER A 137 -4.97 2.54 8.87
CA SER A 137 -5.35 1.57 9.90
C SER A 137 -6.20 0.38 9.42
N ASP A 138 -6.67 0.43 8.18
CA ASP A 138 -7.36 -0.64 7.46
C ASP A 138 -6.47 -1.37 6.45
N GLY A 139 -5.22 -0.90 6.28
CA GLY A 139 -4.23 -1.52 5.42
C GLY A 139 -3.52 -2.70 6.07
N MET A 140 -3.12 -3.68 5.26
CA MET A 140 -2.29 -4.81 5.68
C MET A 140 -1.01 -4.85 4.84
N LEU A 141 0.11 -5.14 5.48
CA LEU A 141 1.40 -5.27 4.81
C LEU A 141 1.65 -6.72 4.36
N GLU A 142 2.15 -6.85 3.15
CA GLU A 142 2.78 -8.09 2.73
C GLU A 142 4.03 -8.38 3.59
N PRO A 143 4.33 -9.66 3.89
CA PRO A 143 5.44 -10.02 4.78
C PRO A 143 6.79 -9.41 4.40
N ASP A 144 7.06 -9.25 3.11
CA ASP A 144 8.32 -8.71 2.60
C ASP A 144 8.26 -7.20 2.30
N ALA A 145 7.15 -6.52 2.55
CA ALA A 145 6.94 -5.13 2.15
C ALA A 145 8.01 -4.20 2.77
N ILE A 146 8.20 -4.24 4.08
CA ILE A 146 9.18 -3.39 4.77
C ILE A 146 10.59 -3.67 4.25
N ARG A 147 10.96 -4.95 4.14
CA ARG A 147 12.28 -5.36 3.63
C ARG A 147 12.51 -4.86 2.20
N ASN A 148 11.53 -4.98 1.33
CA ASN A 148 11.62 -4.55 -0.06
C ASN A 148 11.77 -3.03 -0.17
N ILE A 149 10.99 -2.27 0.60
CA ILE A 149 11.08 -0.79 0.66
C ILE A 149 12.47 -0.36 1.11
N VAL A 150 12.96 -0.90 2.22
CA VAL A 150 14.28 -0.55 2.76
C VAL A 150 15.39 -0.97 1.80
N THR A 151 15.29 -2.17 1.20
CA THR A 151 16.27 -2.63 0.20
C THR A 151 16.34 -1.69 -1.00
N MET A 152 15.20 -1.18 -1.45
CA MET A 152 15.18 -0.23 -2.56
C MET A 152 15.88 1.09 -2.18
N PHE A 153 15.56 1.67 -1.03
CA PHE A 153 16.20 2.92 -0.57
C PHE A 153 17.71 2.76 -0.35
N GLU A 154 18.17 1.64 0.19
CA GLU A 154 19.60 1.39 0.40
C GLU A 154 20.38 1.18 -0.92
N ASN A 155 19.70 0.72 -1.97
CA ASN A 155 20.31 0.51 -3.28
C ASN A 155 20.17 1.71 -4.23
N GLU A 156 19.23 2.63 -3.97
CA GLU A 156 18.97 3.80 -4.82
C GLU A 156 18.95 5.09 -3.97
N PRO A 157 20.11 5.66 -3.64
CA PRO A 157 20.21 6.87 -2.79
C PRO A 157 19.48 8.10 -3.34
N GLU A 158 19.25 8.15 -4.64
CA GLU A 158 18.52 9.24 -5.32
C GLU A 158 17.01 9.19 -5.07
N VAL A 159 16.49 8.04 -4.56
CA VAL A 159 15.08 7.87 -4.27
C VAL A 159 14.78 8.37 -2.86
N HIS A 160 14.03 9.46 -2.75
CA HIS A 160 13.67 10.07 -1.47
C HIS A 160 12.27 9.70 -0.98
N SER A 161 11.39 9.25 -1.88
CA SER A 161 10.04 8.81 -1.53
C SER A 161 9.58 7.66 -2.42
N LEU A 162 8.73 6.81 -1.88
CA LEU A 162 8.21 5.61 -2.55
C LEU A 162 6.74 5.41 -2.15
N THR A 163 5.92 5.09 -3.12
CA THR A 163 4.54 4.65 -2.87
C THR A 163 4.44 3.15 -3.12
N GLY A 164 3.93 2.43 -2.13
CA GLY A 164 3.62 1.01 -2.26
C GLY A 164 2.45 0.76 -3.20
N THR A 165 2.40 -0.40 -3.81
CA THR A 165 1.24 -0.85 -4.57
C THR A 165 0.18 -1.36 -3.59
N VAL A 166 -1.02 -0.77 -3.62
CA VAL A 166 -2.15 -1.26 -2.87
C VAL A 166 -2.88 -2.30 -3.71
N LEU A 167 -3.01 -3.50 -3.19
CA LEU A 167 -3.74 -4.59 -3.85
C LEU A 167 -4.99 -4.92 -3.05
N THR A 168 -6.08 -5.22 -3.73
CA THR A 168 -7.29 -5.74 -3.09
C THR A 168 -7.05 -7.19 -2.70
N ASN A 169 -7.51 -7.61 -1.52
CA ASN A 169 -7.38 -9.01 -1.11
C ASN A 169 -8.22 -9.91 -2.04
N PRO A 170 -7.60 -10.82 -2.83
CA PRO A 170 -8.33 -11.68 -3.76
C PRO A 170 -9.28 -12.65 -3.05
N GLU A 171 -9.05 -12.99 -1.77
CA GLU A 171 -9.93 -13.85 -0.99
C GLU A 171 -11.30 -13.22 -0.75
N LEU A 172 -11.39 -11.88 -0.65
CA LEU A 172 -12.65 -11.16 -0.51
C LEU A 172 -13.50 -11.23 -1.79
N ILE A 173 -12.88 -11.38 -2.96
CA ILE A 173 -13.55 -11.50 -4.25
C ILE A 173 -14.23 -12.89 -4.39
N ASP A 174 -13.60 -13.92 -3.87
CA ASP A 174 -14.08 -15.31 -3.98
C ASP A 174 -15.24 -15.64 -3.04
N GLN A 175 -15.52 -14.80 -2.05
CA GLN A 175 -16.65 -15.00 -1.12
C GLN A 175 -18.03 -14.65 -1.71
N THR A 176 -18.10 -14.09 -2.92
CA THR A 176 -19.35 -13.69 -3.55
C THR A 176 -20.00 -14.87 -4.27
N ASN A 177 -21.17 -15.33 -3.80
CA ASN A 177 -21.92 -16.46 -4.39
C ASN A 177 -22.56 -16.16 -5.77
N ARG A 178 -22.50 -14.92 -6.28
CA ARG A 178 -23.10 -14.54 -7.57
C ARG A 178 -22.02 -14.47 -8.65
N CYS A 179 -22.07 -15.38 -9.62
CA CYS A 179 -21.07 -15.51 -10.69
C CYS A 179 -20.82 -14.20 -11.48
N ALA A 180 -21.87 -13.44 -11.78
CA ALA A 180 -21.74 -12.17 -12.50
C ALA A 180 -21.04 -11.07 -11.68
N LEU A 181 -21.36 -10.94 -10.38
CA LEU A 181 -20.70 -9.99 -9.47
C LEU A 181 -19.23 -10.37 -9.26
N ARG A 182 -18.95 -11.67 -9.13
CA ARG A 182 -17.58 -12.19 -9.01
C ARG A 182 -16.74 -11.88 -10.26
N LEU A 183 -17.33 -11.97 -11.46
CA LEU A 183 -16.65 -11.61 -12.69
C LEU A 183 -16.37 -10.11 -12.76
N LEU A 184 -17.35 -9.26 -12.42
CA LEU A 184 -17.18 -7.80 -12.39
C LEU A 184 -16.09 -7.38 -11.39
N GLN A 185 -16.11 -7.94 -10.18
CA GLN A 185 -15.08 -7.68 -9.17
C GLN A 185 -13.68 -8.09 -9.64
N LYS A 186 -13.57 -9.23 -10.35
CA LYS A 186 -12.29 -9.64 -10.96
C LYS A 186 -11.83 -8.72 -12.07
N MET A 187 -12.76 -8.16 -12.84
CA MET A 187 -12.44 -7.16 -13.87
C MET A 187 -11.98 -5.84 -13.23
N GLU A 188 -12.71 -5.32 -12.24
CA GLU A 188 -12.32 -4.11 -11.48
C GLU A 188 -10.95 -4.30 -10.80
N PHE A 189 -10.71 -5.47 -10.21
CA PHE A 189 -9.41 -5.80 -9.64
C PHE A 189 -8.31 -5.80 -10.70
N GLY A 190 -8.58 -6.35 -11.88
CA GLY A 190 -7.65 -6.36 -13.00
C GLY A 190 -7.32 -4.94 -13.49
N GLU A 191 -8.33 -4.08 -13.63
CA GLU A 191 -8.16 -2.67 -14.03
C GLU A 191 -7.39 -1.89 -12.96
N TYR A 192 -7.71 -2.09 -11.68
CA TYR A 192 -7.01 -1.46 -10.57
C TYR A 192 -5.52 -1.85 -10.54
N CYS A 193 -5.21 -3.14 -10.65
CA CYS A 193 -3.84 -3.63 -10.74
C CYS A 193 -3.11 -3.07 -11.97
N GLN A 194 -3.79 -2.97 -13.11
CA GLN A 194 -3.22 -2.42 -14.33
C GLN A 194 -2.92 -0.92 -14.19
N ALA A 195 -3.82 -0.15 -13.58
CA ALA A 195 -3.60 1.28 -13.32
C ALA A 195 -2.37 1.52 -12.44
N PHE A 196 -2.20 0.74 -11.37
CA PHE A 196 -1.03 0.83 -10.50
C PHE A 196 0.27 0.40 -11.20
N LEU A 197 0.24 -0.69 -11.96
CA LEU A 197 1.41 -1.17 -12.70
C LEU A 197 1.82 -0.23 -13.84
N SER A 198 0.89 0.55 -14.39
CA SER A 198 1.18 1.53 -15.45
C SER A 198 1.73 2.86 -14.92
N GLY A 199 1.75 3.08 -13.62
CA GLY A 199 2.33 4.28 -12.99
C GLY A 199 1.47 5.55 -13.15
N ARG A 200 0.15 5.40 -13.14
CA ARG A 200 -0.81 6.53 -13.11
C ARG A 200 -1.21 6.86 -11.69
#